data_f86a9058dfb3ed2fdd0f39ab41e127d4
#
_entry.id   f86a9058dfb3ed2fdd0f39ab41e127d4
#
_cell.length_a   1.000
_cell.length_b   1.000
_cell.length_c   1.000
_cell.angle_alpha   90.00
_cell.angle_beta   90.00
_cell.angle_gamma   90.00
#
_symmetry.space_group_name_H-M   'P 1'
#
loop_
_entity.id
_entity.type
_entity.pdbx_description
1 polymer ?
#
loop_
_entity_poly.entity_id
_entity_poly.type
_entity_poly.pdbx_seq_one_letter_code
_entity_poly.pdbx_strand_id
1 'polypeptide(L)'
;MIYVGIDVAKDKHDCFITNSDGEVLFKAFTITNNLDGFNELHQKITSVMDDVTKVKVGLEATGHYSYNLLGYLIDKGLPTYVINPLHTNLYRKSLSLRQTKTDKVDARTIASMLMSDVNLKSYSDISYHNEELKSLTRYRFDKVKERAKLKTSVSRLVCILFPELEKLVPTLHITSVYVLLSEFPGAKHIATAHLTRLTNLLSEASKGRYGKDTAITFRDAARASIGSNMPAKSLELKHTIKLIQELDSEIDEIENEIKITMDEINSPILSIPGINYRMGAMIIAEIGDFNRFDSPDKILAYAGFSPSTYQSGQQDSAYAHMEKRGSRYLRYALYNATKYVCHWDPTFAAYLAKKRAEGKHYNVAISHAVKKLVRVIYHLEKTKQQYIKAA
;
A
#
# COMPACT_ATOMS: atom_id res chain seq x y z
N MET A 1 -11.87 33.81 -12.26
CA MET A 1 -11.33 32.58 -11.63
C MET A 1 -10.33 32.98 -10.57
N ILE A 2 -10.44 32.39 -9.38
CA ILE A 2 -9.49 32.59 -8.27
C ILE A 2 -8.64 31.35 -8.07
N TYR A 3 -7.36 31.55 -7.82
CA TYR A 3 -6.38 30.50 -7.59
C TYR A 3 -5.76 30.66 -6.21
N VAL A 4 -5.90 29.62 -5.39
CA VAL A 4 -5.37 29.57 -4.03
C VAL A 4 -4.28 28.50 -3.98
N GLY A 5 -3.06 28.88 -3.66
CA GLY A 5 -1.97 27.96 -3.42
C GLY A 5 -1.67 27.83 -1.94
N ILE A 6 -1.52 26.60 -1.47
CA ILE A 6 -1.28 26.29 -0.05
C ILE A 6 -0.06 25.39 0.07
N ASP A 7 0.96 25.86 0.76
CA ASP A 7 2.06 25.03 1.23
C ASP A 7 1.73 24.51 2.63
N VAL A 8 1.71 23.19 2.76
CA VAL A 8 1.20 22.48 3.94
C VAL A 8 2.34 22.06 4.86
N ALA A 9 2.27 22.50 6.13
CA ALA A 9 3.18 22.09 7.18
C ALA A 9 2.42 21.59 8.42
N LYS A 10 3.15 21.13 9.43
CA LYS A 10 2.60 20.50 10.63
C LYS A 10 1.69 21.42 11.45
N ASP A 11 2.18 22.61 11.77
CA ASP A 11 1.53 23.50 12.75
C ASP A 11 0.84 24.71 12.09
N LYS A 12 1.22 25.02 10.85
CA LYS A 12 0.74 26.16 10.08
C LYS A 12 0.80 25.88 8.59
N HIS A 13 0.01 26.61 7.80
CA HIS A 13 0.04 26.55 6.35
C HIS A 13 0.28 27.95 5.78
N ASP A 14 1.13 28.05 4.76
CA ASP A 14 1.35 29.30 4.03
C ASP A 14 0.45 29.31 2.79
N CYS A 15 -0.34 30.37 2.65
CA CYS A 15 -1.38 30.54 1.63
C CYS A 15 -1.08 31.74 0.74
N PHE A 16 -1.49 31.65 -0.54
CA PHE A 16 -1.39 32.73 -1.50
C PHE A 16 -2.63 32.74 -2.40
N ILE A 17 -3.22 33.92 -2.66
CA ILE A 17 -4.44 34.06 -3.47
C ILE A 17 -4.22 35.07 -4.61
N THR A 18 -4.53 34.62 -5.84
CA THR A 18 -4.45 35.43 -7.06
C THR A 18 -5.66 35.19 -7.98
N ASN A 19 -5.92 36.14 -8.88
CA ASN A 19 -6.95 35.99 -9.91
C ASN A 19 -6.36 35.46 -11.24
N SER A 20 -7.23 35.30 -12.27
CA SER A 20 -6.84 34.84 -13.62
C SER A 20 -5.92 35.80 -14.36
N ASP A 21 -5.89 37.04 -13.98
CA ASP A 21 -5.07 38.07 -14.65
C ASP A 21 -3.69 38.19 -14.00
N GLY A 22 -3.42 37.37 -12.98
CA GLY A 22 -2.18 37.38 -12.22
C GLY A 22 -2.10 38.43 -11.14
N GLU A 23 -3.20 39.17 -10.87
CA GLU A 23 -3.28 40.13 -9.80
C GLU A 23 -3.28 39.43 -8.44
N VAL A 24 -2.46 39.91 -7.52
CA VAL A 24 -2.32 39.34 -6.17
C VAL A 24 -3.42 39.91 -5.29
N LEU A 25 -4.42 39.10 -4.97
CA LEU A 25 -5.54 39.50 -4.11
C LEU A 25 -5.12 39.45 -2.63
N PHE A 26 -4.45 38.40 -2.23
CA PHE A 26 -3.79 38.30 -0.92
C PHE A 26 -2.34 37.89 -1.09
N LYS A 27 -1.41 38.72 -0.62
CA LYS A 27 0.02 38.33 -0.52
C LYS A 27 0.15 37.13 0.39
N ALA A 28 1.26 36.41 0.31
CA ALA A 28 1.48 35.24 1.13
C ALA A 28 1.22 35.52 2.62
N PHE A 29 0.29 34.76 3.19
CA PHE A 29 -0.12 34.81 4.59
C PHE A 29 -0.11 33.44 5.19
N THR A 30 -0.03 33.35 6.50
CA THR A 30 0.06 32.09 7.23
C THR A 30 -1.21 31.90 8.05
N ILE A 31 -1.78 30.69 7.99
CA ILE A 31 -2.88 30.25 8.86
C ILE A 31 -2.40 29.13 9.80
N THR A 32 -3.03 29.00 10.96
CA THR A 32 -2.78 27.89 11.88
C THR A 32 -3.47 26.61 11.40
N ASN A 33 -2.87 25.44 11.70
CA ASN A 33 -3.46 24.12 11.37
C ASN A 33 -4.53 23.76 12.41
N ASN A 34 -5.63 24.52 12.44
CA ASN A 34 -6.80 24.32 13.29
C ASN A 34 -8.04 24.94 12.62
N LEU A 35 -9.21 24.74 13.24
CA LEU A 35 -10.49 25.22 12.71
C LEU A 35 -10.52 26.75 12.49
N ASP A 36 -9.92 27.54 13.39
CA ASP A 36 -9.89 28.99 13.27
C ASP A 36 -9.08 29.44 12.05
N GLY A 37 -7.91 28.84 11.83
CA GLY A 37 -7.09 29.12 10.66
C GLY A 37 -7.76 28.67 9.35
N PHE A 38 -8.48 27.55 9.37
CA PHE A 38 -9.23 27.09 8.19
C PHE A 38 -10.42 28.01 7.89
N ASN A 39 -11.12 28.49 8.92
CA ASN A 39 -12.20 29.50 8.77
C ASN A 39 -11.64 30.82 8.26
N GLU A 40 -10.47 31.27 8.74
CA GLU A 40 -9.79 32.46 8.23
C GLU A 40 -9.50 32.36 6.72
N LEU A 41 -8.96 31.22 6.28
CA LEU A 41 -8.73 30.95 4.86
C LEU A 41 -10.02 31.00 4.05
N HIS A 42 -11.08 30.35 4.53
CA HIS A 42 -12.38 30.32 3.87
C HIS A 42 -12.98 31.73 3.77
N GLN A 43 -12.94 32.54 4.85
CA GLN A 43 -13.40 33.94 4.85
C GLN A 43 -12.64 34.80 3.83
N LYS A 44 -11.31 34.62 3.73
CA LYS A 44 -10.53 35.36 2.72
C LYS A 44 -10.91 34.98 1.30
N ILE A 45 -11.17 33.69 1.05
CA ILE A 45 -11.63 33.22 -0.27
C ILE A 45 -13.00 33.81 -0.59
N THR A 46 -13.97 33.69 0.31
CA THR A 46 -15.33 34.18 0.09
C THR A 46 -15.42 35.70 0.01
N SER A 47 -14.50 36.44 0.65
CA SER A 47 -14.44 37.91 0.54
C SER A 47 -14.09 38.40 -0.87
N VAL A 48 -13.50 37.56 -1.72
CA VAL A 48 -13.12 37.91 -3.10
C VAL A 48 -13.90 37.15 -4.17
N MET A 49 -14.61 36.06 -3.78
CA MET A 49 -15.41 35.25 -4.70
C MET A 49 -16.48 34.47 -3.94
N ASP A 50 -17.75 34.85 -4.14
CA ASP A 50 -18.88 34.13 -3.53
C ASP A 50 -19.16 32.79 -4.21
N ASP A 51 -18.90 32.68 -5.52
CA ASP A 51 -19.11 31.47 -6.31
C ASP A 51 -17.91 30.52 -6.15
N VAL A 52 -18.03 29.57 -5.24
CA VAL A 52 -16.98 28.57 -4.93
C VAL A 52 -16.56 27.75 -6.16
N THR A 53 -17.42 27.59 -7.18
CA THR A 53 -17.09 26.87 -8.42
C THR A 53 -16.05 27.59 -9.28
N LYS A 54 -15.87 28.88 -9.05
CA LYS A 54 -14.86 29.72 -9.69
C LYS A 54 -13.56 29.84 -8.89
N VAL A 55 -13.40 29.04 -7.86
CA VAL A 55 -12.20 28.97 -7.05
C VAL A 55 -11.48 27.63 -7.34
N LYS A 56 -10.17 27.66 -7.49
CA LYS A 56 -9.32 26.47 -7.53
C LYS A 56 -8.32 26.55 -6.39
N VAL A 57 -8.36 25.55 -5.49
CA VAL A 57 -7.45 25.47 -4.36
C VAL A 57 -6.43 24.36 -4.61
N GLY A 58 -5.15 24.69 -4.63
CA GLY A 58 -4.06 23.71 -4.75
C GLY A 58 -3.30 23.55 -3.45
N LEU A 59 -2.99 22.30 -3.12
CA LEU A 59 -2.12 21.97 -2.00
C LEU A 59 -1.12 20.89 -2.38
N GLU A 60 0.07 20.96 -1.81
CA GLU A 60 1.07 19.93 -2.02
C GLU A 60 0.77 18.68 -1.17
N ALA A 61 0.93 17.49 -1.77
CA ALA A 61 0.73 16.21 -1.09
C ALA A 61 1.87 15.93 -0.10
N THR A 62 1.95 16.69 1.00
CA THR A 62 2.98 16.61 2.04
C THR A 62 2.58 15.63 3.15
N GLY A 63 2.49 14.34 2.83
CA GLY A 63 2.18 13.29 3.80
C GLY A 63 0.81 13.49 4.47
N HIS A 64 0.75 13.26 5.78
CA HIS A 64 -0.50 13.28 6.56
C HIS A 64 -0.97 14.68 6.99
N TYR A 65 -0.13 15.71 6.89
CA TYR A 65 -0.48 17.05 7.36
C TYR A 65 -1.56 17.73 6.52
N SER A 66 -1.77 17.29 5.28
CA SER A 66 -2.77 17.86 4.38
C SER A 66 -4.18 17.33 4.59
N TYR A 67 -4.37 16.18 5.27
CA TYR A 67 -5.67 15.50 5.33
C TYR A 67 -6.79 16.33 5.97
N ASN A 68 -6.52 16.97 7.11
CA ASN A 68 -7.55 17.75 7.81
C ASN A 68 -7.99 18.98 7.00
N LEU A 69 -7.02 19.70 6.41
CA LEU A 69 -7.31 20.82 5.54
C LEU A 69 -8.04 20.38 4.26
N LEU A 70 -7.62 19.28 3.66
CA LEU A 70 -8.26 18.72 2.46
C LEU A 70 -9.73 18.38 2.73
N GLY A 71 -10.02 17.68 3.84
CA GLY A 71 -11.39 17.36 4.25
C GLY A 71 -12.22 18.64 4.42
N TYR A 72 -11.71 19.63 5.15
CA TYR A 72 -12.39 20.90 5.35
C TYR A 72 -12.72 21.63 4.02
N LEU A 73 -11.77 21.68 3.08
CA LEU A 73 -11.96 22.33 1.79
C LEU A 73 -13.03 21.62 0.94
N ILE A 74 -13.05 20.28 0.97
CA ILE A 74 -14.06 19.46 0.28
C ILE A 74 -15.44 19.69 0.90
N ASP A 75 -15.57 19.68 2.23
CA ASP A 75 -16.81 19.94 2.95
C ASP A 75 -17.38 21.33 2.66
N LYS A 76 -16.51 22.30 2.34
CA LYS A 76 -16.93 23.66 1.88
C LYS A 76 -17.24 23.71 0.38
N GLY A 77 -17.18 22.61 -0.35
CA GLY A 77 -17.47 22.54 -1.78
C GLY A 77 -16.41 23.24 -2.67
N LEU A 78 -15.21 23.48 -2.14
CA LEU A 78 -14.14 24.14 -2.88
C LEU A 78 -13.42 23.13 -3.82
N PRO A 79 -13.34 23.40 -5.14
CA PRO A 79 -12.55 22.60 -6.08
C PRO A 79 -11.09 22.54 -5.68
N THR A 80 -10.68 21.41 -5.10
CA THR A 80 -9.36 21.23 -4.49
C THR A 80 -8.48 20.31 -5.34
N TYR A 81 -7.22 20.65 -5.50
CA TYR A 81 -6.22 19.96 -6.33
C TYR A 81 -5.04 19.55 -5.47
N VAL A 82 -4.79 18.26 -5.38
CA VAL A 82 -3.63 17.70 -4.65
C VAL A 82 -2.49 17.49 -5.63
N ILE A 83 -1.41 18.23 -5.45
CA ILE A 83 -0.26 18.28 -6.37
C ILE A 83 0.90 17.45 -5.84
N ASN A 84 1.51 16.66 -6.72
CA ASN A 84 2.67 15.88 -6.36
C ASN A 84 3.90 16.80 -6.14
N PRO A 85 4.62 16.67 -5.01
CA PRO A 85 5.83 17.45 -4.70
C PRO A 85 6.90 17.46 -5.81
N LEU A 86 7.00 16.36 -6.58
CA LEU A 86 7.91 16.32 -7.72
C LEU A 86 7.51 17.30 -8.83
N HIS A 87 6.21 17.46 -9.09
CA HIS A 87 5.71 18.42 -10.09
C HIS A 87 5.93 19.85 -9.63
N THR A 88 5.63 20.17 -8.36
CA THR A 88 5.89 21.49 -7.79
C THR A 88 7.36 21.86 -7.88
N ASN A 89 8.25 20.93 -7.56
CA ASN A 89 9.70 21.14 -7.65
C ASN A 89 10.20 21.35 -9.10
N LEU A 90 9.70 20.57 -10.06
CA LEU A 90 10.03 20.72 -11.46
C LEU A 90 9.51 22.05 -12.03
N TYR A 91 8.26 22.40 -11.70
CA TYR A 91 7.64 23.66 -12.12
C TYR A 91 8.39 24.88 -11.54
N ARG A 92 8.75 24.85 -10.25
CA ARG A 92 9.59 25.89 -9.63
C ARG A 92 10.92 26.07 -10.36
N LYS A 93 11.60 24.97 -10.73
CA LYS A 93 12.86 25.02 -11.49
C LYS A 93 12.69 25.59 -12.88
N SER A 94 11.50 25.47 -13.50
CA SER A 94 11.23 26.07 -14.83
C SER A 94 10.99 27.58 -14.74
N LEU A 95 10.50 28.08 -13.60
CA LEU A 95 10.21 29.49 -13.41
C LEU A 95 11.45 30.35 -13.11
N SER A 96 12.47 29.79 -12.50
CA SER A 96 13.66 30.55 -12.10
C SER A 96 14.90 29.67 -11.94
N LEU A 97 16.04 30.18 -12.41
CA LEU A 97 17.37 29.61 -12.16
C LEU A 97 17.85 29.82 -10.71
N ARG A 98 17.19 30.71 -9.94
CA ARG A 98 17.53 30.96 -8.53
C ARG A 98 16.97 29.84 -7.65
N GLN A 99 17.81 29.29 -6.79
CA GLN A 99 17.42 28.22 -5.84
C GLN A 99 16.80 28.80 -4.54
N THR A 100 15.86 29.76 -4.66
CA THR A 100 15.20 30.29 -3.47
C THR A 100 14.04 29.37 -3.10
N LYS A 101 14.12 28.74 -1.94
CA LYS A 101 13.04 27.92 -1.36
C LYS A 101 12.59 28.55 -0.04
N THR A 102 11.34 29.02 0.00
CA THR A 102 10.64 29.40 1.23
C THR A 102 9.18 28.99 1.08
N ASP A 103 8.52 28.68 2.19
CA ASP A 103 7.13 28.22 2.22
C ASP A 103 6.19 29.22 1.50
N LYS A 104 6.45 30.51 1.62
CA LYS A 104 5.71 31.56 0.90
C LYS A 104 5.90 31.53 -0.62
N VAL A 105 7.10 31.15 -1.09
CA VAL A 105 7.40 30.97 -2.51
C VAL A 105 6.74 29.69 -3.03
N ASP A 106 6.69 28.66 -2.21
CA ASP A 106 6.06 27.40 -2.59
C ASP A 106 4.53 27.54 -2.71
N ALA A 107 3.84 28.26 -1.79
CA ALA A 107 2.43 28.59 -1.93
C ALA A 107 2.12 29.38 -3.22
N ARG A 108 2.94 30.40 -3.54
CA ARG A 108 2.81 31.16 -4.79
C ARG A 108 3.03 30.28 -6.02
N THR A 109 4.01 29.38 -5.98
CA THR A 109 4.33 28.45 -7.07
C THR A 109 3.14 27.52 -7.33
N ILE A 110 2.48 27.01 -6.29
CA ILE A 110 1.29 26.16 -6.39
C ILE A 110 0.14 26.94 -7.05
N ALA A 111 -0.13 28.19 -6.64
CA ALA A 111 -1.16 29.03 -7.28
C ALA A 111 -0.86 29.29 -8.76
N SER A 112 0.40 29.60 -9.10
CA SER A 112 0.83 29.79 -10.50
C SER A 112 0.70 28.52 -11.33
N MET A 113 0.98 27.36 -10.75
CA MET A 113 0.82 26.06 -11.40
C MET A 113 -0.66 25.78 -11.70
N LEU A 114 -1.58 26.05 -10.76
CA LEU A 114 -3.03 25.93 -10.98
C LEU A 114 -3.53 26.84 -12.11
N MET A 115 -2.93 27.99 -12.27
CA MET A 115 -3.29 28.95 -13.30
C MET A 115 -2.80 28.53 -14.70
N SER A 116 -1.63 27.89 -14.78
CA SER A 116 -0.99 27.51 -16.04
C SER A 116 -1.33 26.10 -16.54
N ASP A 117 -1.74 25.17 -15.65
CA ASP A 117 -2.00 23.79 -16.01
C ASP A 117 -3.49 23.50 -16.18
N VAL A 118 -3.93 23.43 -17.41
CA VAL A 118 -5.32 23.13 -17.81
C VAL A 118 -5.70 21.68 -17.55
N ASN A 119 -4.73 20.79 -17.34
CA ASN A 119 -4.94 19.32 -17.23
C ASN A 119 -4.98 18.82 -15.77
N LEU A 120 -4.82 19.69 -14.79
CA LEU A 120 -5.01 19.32 -13.38
C LEU A 120 -6.46 18.92 -13.14
N LYS A 121 -6.70 17.76 -12.55
CA LYS A 121 -8.02 17.28 -12.15
C LYS A 121 -8.23 17.52 -10.67
N SER A 122 -9.41 18.02 -10.31
CA SER A 122 -9.80 18.27 -8.92
C SER A 122 -9.89 16.95 -8.14
N TYR A 123 -9.61 17.03 -6.86
CA TYR A 123 -9.85 15.95 -5.91
C TYR A 123 -11.36 15.83 -5.70
N SER A 124 -11.95 14.64 -5.91
CA SER A 124 -13.39 14.39 -5.77
C SER A 124 -13.69 13.67 -4.45
N ASP A 125 -14.97 13.68 -4.04
CA ASP A 125 -15.45 12.90 -2.88
C ASP A 125 -15.11 11.42 -2.99
N ILE A 126 -15.15 10.85 -4.21
CA ILE A 126 -14.73 9.48 -4.51
C ILE A 126 -13.25 9.28 -4.13
N SER A 127 -12.41 10.29 -4.32
CA SER A 127 -11.00 10.23 -3.93
C SER A 127 -10.81 10.22 -2.42
N TYR A 128 -11.70 10.87 -1.66
CA TYR A 128 -11.66 10.86 -0.20
C TYR A 128 -12.01 9.48 0.38
N HIS A 129 -13.07 8.85 -0.10
CA HIS A 129 -13.43 7.47 0.28
C HIS A 129 -12.34 6.46 -0.11
N ASN A 130 -11.66 6.69 -1.24
CA ASN A 130 -10.51 5.87 -1.63
C ASN A 130 -9.29 6.05 -0.71
N GLU A 131 -9.13 7.19 -0.02
CA GLU A 131 -8.04 7.39 0.94
C GLU A 131 -8.23 6.53 2.21
N GLU A 132 -9.47 6.31 2.65
CA GLU A 132 -9.75 5.39 3.76
C GLU A 132 -9.35 3.96 3.40
N LEU A 133 -9.82 3.45 2.26
CA LEU A 133 -9.42 2.13 1.76
C LEU A 133 -7.90 2.04 1.56
N LYS A 134 -7.26 3.10 1.13
CA LYS A 134 -5.81 3.18 0.95
C LYS A 134 -5.07 3.15 2.29
N SER A 135 -5.60 3.80 3.32
CA SER A 135 -5.08 3.72 4.68
C SER A 135 -5.16 2.29 5.21
N LEU A 136 -6.32 1.64 5.09
CA LEU A 136 -6.52 0.25 5.52
C LEU A 136 -5.58 -0.72 4.80
N THR A 137 -5.48 -0.64 3.47
CA THR A 137 -4.63 -1.54 2.68
C THR A 137 -3.15 -1.37 2.96
N ARG A 138 -2.67 -0.14 3.19
CA ARG A 138 -1.29 0.15 3.57
C ARG A 138 -1.00 -0.28 5.00
N TYR A 139 -1.91 -0.03 5.93
CA TYR A 139 -1.80 -0.47 7.31
C TYR A 139 -1.70 -1.99 7.38
N ARG A 140 -2.60 -2.71 6.68
CA ARG A 140 -2.51 -4.16 6.53
C ARG A 140 -1.16 -4.61 5.97
N PHE A 141 -0.66 -3.94 4.93
CA PHE A 141 0.63 -4.28 4.31
C PHE A 141 1.79 -4.18 5.32
N ASP A 142 1.81 -3.13 6.12
CA ASP A 142 2.85 -2.92 7.12
C ASP A 142 2.74 -3.94 8.26
N LYS A 143 1.52 -4.27 8.76
CA LYS A 143 1.29 -5.33 9.76
C LYS A 143 1.74 -6.72 9.27
N VAL A 144 1.43 -7.07 8.02
CA VAL A 144 1.93 -8.34 7.41
C VAL A 144 3.45 -8.36 7.34
N LYS A 145 4.09 -7.24 7.05
CA LYS A 145 5.55 -7.12 7.02
C LYS A 145 6.18 -7.25 8.41
N GLU A 146 5.56 -6.65 9.44
CA GLU A 146 5.96 -6.81 10.84
C GLU A 146 5.86 -8.26 11.27
N ARG A 147 4.73 -8.91 11.00
CA ARG A 147 4.52 -10.34 11.26
C ARG A 147 5.59 -11.20 10.60
N ALA A 148 5.96 -10.91 9.36
CA ALA A 148 7.00 -11.66 8.66
C ALA A 148 8.39 -11.54 9.35
N LYS A 149 8.72 -10.37 9.90
CA LYS A 149 9.94 -10.18 10.70
C LYS A 149 9.90 -11.02 11.99
N LEU A 150 8.77 -11.02 12.68
CA LEU A 150 8.60 -11.82 13.90
C LEU A 150 8.68 -13.34 13.61
N LYS A 151 8.11 -13.80 12.50
CA LYS A 151 8.26 -15.19 12.04
C LYS A 151 9.72 -15.58 11.83
N THR A 152 10.52 -14.71 11.21
CA THR A 152 11.96 -14.92 11.09
C THR A 152 12.65 -15.00 12.48
N SER A 153 12.21 -14.18 13.44
CA SER A 153 12.73 -14.24 14.81
C SER A 153 12.37 -15.55 15.51
N VAL A 154 11.15 -16.08 15.33
CA VAL A 154 10.74 -17.39 15.85
C VAL A 154 11.65 -18.49 15.27
N SER A 155 11.88 -18.52 13.95
CA SER A 155 12.77 -19.52 13.33
C SER A 155 14.18 -19.46 13.93
N ARG A 156 14.73 -18.27 14.12
CA ARG A 156 16.04 -18.06 14.79
C ARG A 156 16.04 -18.59 16.23
N LEU A 157 14.99 -18.31 16.99
CA LEU A 157 14.89 -18.73 18.39
C LEU A 157 14.72 -20.25 18.51
N VAL A 158 13.92 -20.85 17.64
CA VAL A 158 13.76 -22.33 17.57
C VAL A 158 15.07 -22.99 17.21
N CYS A 159 15.85 -22.44 16.28
CA CYS A 159 17.20 -22.97 15.95
C CYS A 159 18.13 -22.99 17.17
N ILE A 160 17.95 -22.10 18.13
CA ILE A 160 18.73 -22.07 19.38
C ILE A 160 18.18 -23.05 20.44
N LEU A 161 16.84 -23.08 20.60
CA LEU A 161 16.18 -23.76 21.73
C LEU A 161 15.75 -25.19 21.43
N PHE A 162 15.43 -25.51 20.17
CA PHE A 162 15.00 -26.84 19.70
C PHE A 162 15.17 -26.94 18.18
N PRO A 163 16.39 -27.05 17.64
CA PRO A 163 16.65 -27.04 16.19
C PRO A 163 16.00 -28.22 15.44
N GLU A 164 15.82 -29.36 16.09
CA GLU A 164 15.26 -30.56 15.48
C GLU A 164 13.75 -30.38 15.16
N LEU A 165 13.05 -29.46 15.85
CA LEU A 165 11.61 -29.25 15.66
C LEU A 165 11.26 -28.89 14.21
N GLU A 166 12.11 -28.11 13.52
CA GLU A 166 11.87 -27.70 12.15
C GLU A 166 11.73 -28.88 11.17
N LYS A 167 12.43 -30.00 11.47
CA LYS A 167 12.37 -31.23 10.65
C LYS A 167 11.15 -32.10 10.97
N LEU A 168 10.50 -31.86 12.11
CA LEU A 168 9.37 -32.67 12.58
C LEU A 168 8.01 -32.12 12.16
N VAL A 169 7.98 -30.90 11.64
CA VAL A 169 6.76 -30.21 11.27
C VAL A 169 6.85 -29.66 9.84
N PRO A 170 5.72 -29.52 9.13
CA PRO A 170 5.73 -28.96 7.77
C PRO A 170 6.22 -27.51 7.73
N THR A 171 5.95 -26.76 8.79
CA THR A 171 6.45 -25.40 9.02
C THR A 171 6.33 -25.05 10.51
N LEU A 172 7.24 -24.21 11.01
CA LEU A 172 7.18 -23.69 12.38
C LEU A 172 6.00 -22.73 12.60
N HIS A 173 5.39 -22.21 11.52
CA HIS A 173 4.41 -21.12 11.56
C HIS A 173 2.96 -21.60 11.46
N ILE A 174 2.62 -22.67 12.17
CA ILE A 174 1.26 -23.20 12.34
C ILE A 174 0.80 -23.10 13.79
N THR A 175 -0.50 -22.99 13.99
CA THR A 175 -1.12 -22.79 15.31
C THR A 175 -0.65 -23.83 16.33
N SER A 176 -0.61 -25.12 15.97
CA SER A 176 -0.20 -26.18 16.88
C SER A 176 1.25 -26.07 17.36
N VAL A 177 2.17 -25.58 16.51
CA VAL A 177 3.56 -25.31 16.90
C VAL A 177 3.65 -24.10 17.81
N TYR A 178 2.88 -23.04 17.51
CA TYR A 178 2.85 -21.85 18.37
C TYR A 178 2.28 -22.16 19.75
N VAL A 179 1.21 -22.94 19.84
CA VAL A 179 0.65 -23.39 21.12
C VAL A 179 1.65 -24.26 21.90
N LEU A 180 2.33 -25.19 21.21
CA LEU A 180 3.38 -26.01 21.81
C LEU A 180 4.51 -25.16 22.38
N LEU A 181 5.05 -24.23 21.60
CA LEU A 181 6.19 -23.39 22.01
C LEU A 181 5.81 -22.31 23.05
N SER A 182 4.57 -21.89 23.09
CA SER A 182 4.06 -20.99 24.13
C SER A 182 4.01 -21.68 25.49
N GLU A 183 3.64 -22.95 25.53
CA GLU A 183 3.61 -23.74 26.78
C GLU A 183 5.00 -24.30 27.11
N PHE A 184 5.69 -24.87 26.14
CA PHE A 184 6.99 -25.53 26.25
C PHE A 184 8.04 -24.88 25.35
N PRO A 185 8.65 -23.77 25.75
CA PRO A 185 9.46 -22.90 24.87
C PRO A 185 10.90 -23.42 24.60
N GLY A 186 11.06 -24.71 24.39
CA GLY A 186 12.35 -25.32 24.04
C GLY A 186 12.42 -26.79 24.36
N ALA A 187 13.46 -27.46 23.86
CA ALA A 187 13.63 -28.90 23.96
C ALA A 187 13.57 -29.40 25.42
N LYS A 188 14.26 -28.75 26.35
CA LYS A 188 14.28 -29.16 27.76
C LYS A 188 12.86 -29.22 28.38
N HIS A 189 12.00 -28.27 28.05
CA HIS A 189 10.64 -28.21 28.58
C HIS A 189 9.77 -29.35 28.00
N ILE A 190 9.92 -29.62 26.70
CA ILE A 190 9.21 -30.70 26.01
C ILE A 190 9.69 -32.08 26.50
N ALA A 191 11.00 -32.25 26.68
CA ALA A 191 11.62 -33.49 27.15
C ALA A 191 11.12 -33.95 28.52
N THR A 192 10.83 -32.98 29.41
CA THR A 192 10.33 -33.22 30.78
C THR A 192 8.82 -33.16 30.89
N ALA A 193 8.11 -32.79 29.83
CA ALA A 193 6.63 -32.68 29.85
C ALA A 193 5.97 -34.05 30.04
N HIS A 194 4.87 -34.06 30.81
CA HIS A 194 4.04 -35.24 30.94
C HIS A 194 3.39 -35.59 29.61
N LEU A 195 3.52 -36.84 29.18
CA LEU A 195 3.10 -37.27 27.84
C LEU A 195 1.62 -36.97 27.55
N THR A 196 0.74 -37.24 28.52
CA THR A 196 -0.71 -36.99 28.38
C THR A 196 -0.98 -35.50 28.15
N ARG A 197 -0.31 -34.59 28.90
CA ARG A 197 -0.46 -33.14 28.76
C ARG A 197 0.01 -32.69 27.37
N LEU A 198 1.16 -33.19 26.92
CA LEU A 198 1.71 -32.89 25.59
C LEU A 198 0.79 -33.39 24.47
N THR A 199 0.24 -34.62 24.61
CA THR A 199 -0.70 -35.21 23.67
C THR A 199 -1.99 -34.39 23.56
N ASN A 200 -2.60 -34.05 24.69
CA ASN A 200 -3.85 -33.27 24.73
C ASN A 200 -3.65 -31.89 24.10
N LEU A 201 -2.57 -31.19 24.48
CA LEU A 201 -2.23 -29.87 23.92
C LEU A 201 -2.08 -29.92 22.40
N LEU A 202 -1.32 -30.89 21.91
CA LEU A 202 -1.08 -31.05 20.46
C LEU A 202 -2.34 -31.46 19.70
N SER A 203 -3.15 -32.36 20.28
CA SER A 203 -4.39 -32.83 19.67
C SER A 203 -5.41 -31.68 19.55
N GLU A 204 -5.61 -30.93 20.62
CA GLU A 204 -6.50 -29.76 20.62
C GLU A 204 -6.04 -28.70 19.61
N ALA A 205 -4.78 -28.26 19.69
CA ALA A 205 -4.23 -27.22 18.83
C ALA A 205 -4.18 -27.60 17.34
N SER A 206 -4.12 -28.91 17.02
CA SER A 206 -4.08 -29.41 15.64
C SER A 206 -5.42 -29.91 15.12
N LYS A 207 -6.49 -29.80 15.90
CA LYS A 207 -7.83 -30.36 15.59
C LYS A 207 -7.75 -31.87 15.30
N GLY A 208 -7.03 -32.60 16.17
CA GLY A 208 -6.89 -34.04 16.11
C GLY A 208 -5.83 -34.59 15.14
N ARG A 209 -5.11 -33.71 14.39
CA ARG A 209 -4.06 -34.19 13.46
C ARG A 209 -2.83 -34.73 14.17
N TYR A 210 -2.46 -34.18 15.30
CA TYR A 210 -1.32 -34.59 16.12
C TYR A 210 -1.83 -35.35 17.35
N GLY A 211 -1.53 -36.64 17.38
CA GLY A 211 -1.94 -37.53 18.47
C GLY A 211 -0.75 -37.91 19.36
N LYS A 212 -0.95 -39.06 20.06
CA LYS A 212 0.02 -39.61 21.01
C LYS A 212 1.37 -39.93 20.36
N ASP A 213 1.36 -40.46 19.15
CA ASP A 213 2.60 -40.87 18.43
C ASP A 213 3.44 -39.61 18.08
N THR A 214 2.79 -38.54 17.63
CA THR A 214 3.45 -37.25 17.38
C THR A 214 4.03 -36.67 18.67
N ALA A 215 3.29 -36.74 19.78
CA ALA A 215 3.77 -36.29 21.09
C ALA A 215 4.99 -37.08 21.57
N ILE A 216 5.01 -38.42 21.35
CA ILE A 216 6.17 -39.27 21.64
C ILE A 216 7.35 -38.84 20.78
N THR A 217 7.16 -38.70 19.47
CA THR A 217 8.21 -38.27 18.54
C THR A 217 8.82 -36.93 18.93
N PHE A 218 7.99 -35.93 19.28
CA PHE A 218 8.48 -34.63 19.70
C PHE A 218 9.25 -34.69 21.02
N ARG A 219 8.77 -35.49 22.00
CA ARG A 219 9.42 -35.65 23.28
C ARG A 219 10.76 -36.39 23.15
N ASP A 220 10.83 -37.42 22.33
CA ASP A 220 12.06 -38.20 22.15
C ASP A 220 13.11 -37.38 21.36
N ALA A 221 12.69 -36.63 20.34
CA ALA A 221 13.57 -35.66 19.67
C ALA A 221 14.08 -34.58 20.64
N ALA A 222 13.20 -34.11 21.51
CA ALA A 222 13.55 -33.11 22.53
C ALA A 222 14.57 -33.66 23.57
N ARG A 223 14.49 -34.92 23.93
CA ARG A 223 15.45 -35.60 24.82
C ARG A 223 16.84 -35.76 24.18
N ALA A 224 16.88 -35.95 22.87
CA ALA A 224 18.10 -36.07 22.08
C ALA A 224 18.59 -34.73 21.50
N SER A 225 17.90 -33.62 21.81
CA SER A 225 18.18 -32.32 21.21
C SER A 225 19.50 -31.70 21.67
N ILE A 226 20.18 -31.08 20.71
CA ILE A 226 21.35 -30.19 20.96
C ILE A 226 20.94 -28.78 21.36
N GLY A 227 19.64 -28.50 21.45
CA GLY A 227 19.11 -27.17 21.79
C GLY A 227 19.59 -26.64 23.13
N SER A 228 19.94 -25.38 23.17
CA SER A 228 20.44 -24.70 24.35
C SER A 228 19.33 -24.40 25.35
N ASN A 229 19.60 -24.65 26.65
CA ASN A 229 18.70 -24.24 27.70
C ASN A 229 18.97 -22.79 28.11
N MET A 230 18.22 -21.85 27.49
CA MET A 230 18.38 -20.41 27.72
C MET A 230 17.06 -19.78 28.14
N PRO A 231 16.79 -19.56 29.46
CA PRO A 231 15.52 -19.01 29.96
C PRO A 231 15.13 -17.66 29.31
N ALA A 232 16.13 -16.78 29.10
CA ALA A 232 15.90 -15.50 28.43
C ALA A 232 15.38 -15.66 26.99
N LYS A 233 15.94 -16.63 26.24
CA LYS A 233 15.48 -16.93 24.85
C LYS A 233 14.11 -17.64 24.84
N SER A 234 13.85 -18.44 25.84
CA SER A 234 12.51 -19.04 26.05
C SER A 234 11.44 -17.96 26.31
N LEU A 235 11.77 -16.96 27.11
CA LEU A 235 10.88 -15.80 27.33
C LEU A 235 10.68 -14.98 26.04
N GLU A 236 11.80 -14.67 25.33
CA GLU A 236 11.77 -13.97 24.04
C GLU A 236 10.86 -14.70 23.04
N LEU A 237 10.97 -16.03 22.95
CA LEU A 237 10.14 -16.86 22.06
C LEU A 237 8.66 -16.75 22.39
N LYS A 238 8.28 -16.91 23.66
CA LYS A 238 6.87 -16.79 24.13
C LYS A 238 6.29 -15.41 23.74
N HIS A 239 7.02 -14.34 24.03
CA HIS A 239 6.58 -12.97 23.71
C HIS A 239 6.45 -12.77 22.21
N THR A 240 7.43 -13.26 21.42
CA THR A 240 7.38 -13.15 19.96
C THR A 240 6.19 -13.88 19.36
N ILE A 241 5.85 -15.08 19.86
CA ILE A 241 4.66 -15.83 19.44
C ILE A 241 3.39 -15.07 19.80
N LYS A 242 3.28 -14.52 21.02
CA LYS A 242 2.13 -13.73 21.45
C LYS A 242 1.91 -12.53 20.53
N LEU A 243 2.98 -11.79 20.19
CA LEU A 243 2.90 -10.66 19.25
C LEU A 243 2.46 -11.09 17.85
N ILE A 244 2.88 -12.27 17.36
CA ILE A 244 2.41 -12.80 16.07
C ILE A 244 0.91 -13.08 16.12
N GLN A 245 0.42 -13.70 17.20
CA GLN A 245 -1.01 -14.01 17.35
C GLN A 245 -1.86 -12.73 17.43
N GLU A 246 -1.37 -11.70 18.11
CA GLU A 246 -2.00 -10.39 18.19
C GLU A 246 -2.06 -9.72 16.80
N LEU A 247 -0.94 -9.74 16.07
CA LEU A 247 -0.91 -9.25 14.69
C LEU A 247 -1.81 -10.05 13.73
N ASP A 248 -1.97 -11.36 13.92
CA ASP A 248 -2.90 -12.15 13.13
C ASP A 248 -4.34 -11.68 13.36
N SER A 249 -4.74 -11.41 14.62
CA SER A 249 -6.07 -10.88 14.96
C SER A 249 -6.30 -9.49 14.36
N GLU A 250 -5.33 -8.57 14.50
CA GLU A 250 -5.43 -7.22 13.90
C GLU A 250 -5.52 -7.27 12.38
N ILE A 251 -4.77 -8.17 11.73
CA ILE A 251 -4.83 -8.33 10.27
C ILE A 251 -6.20 -8.83 9.84
N ASP A 252 -6.79 -9.78 10.56
CA ASP A 252 -8.12 -10.32 10.25
C ASP A 252 -9.21 -9.23 10.40
N GLU A 253 -9.11 -8.38 11.43
CA GLU A 253 -10.01 -7.23 11.63
C GLU A 253 -9.88 -6.24 10.46
N ILE A 254 -8.67 -5.83 10.08
CA ILE A 254 -8.43 -4.94 8.95
C ILE A 254 -8.96 -5.56 7.64
N GLU A 255 -8.80 -6.86 7.44
CA GLU A 255 -9.30 -7.56 6.25
C GLU A 255 -10.83 -7.58 6.18
N ASN A 256 -11.51 -7.64 7.32
CA ASN A 256 -12.97 -7.53 7.38
C ASN A 256 -13.43 -6.12 6.99
N GLU A 257 -12.78 -5.06 7.50
CA GLU A 257 -13.09 -3.68 7.10
C GLU A 257 -12.83 -3.44 5.60
N ILE A 258 -11.71 -3.95 5.08
CA ILE A 258 -11.41 -3.91 3.64
C ILE A 258 -12.52 -4.59 2.84
N LYS A 259 -13.04 -5.73 3.31
CA LYS A 259 -14.11 -6.46 2.63
C LYS A 259 -15.40 -5.66 2.60
N ILE A 260 -15.83 -5.09 3.73
CA ILE A 260 -17.03 -4.26 3.84
C ILE A 260 -16.95 -3.10 2.85
N THR A 261 -15.85 -2.34 2.89
CA THR A 261 -15.65 -1.20 1.98
C THR A 261 -15.64 -1.61 0.51
N MET A 262 -15.03 -2.74 0.16
CA MET A 262 -15.01 -3.23 -1.21
C MET A 262 -16.36 -3.76 -1.69
N ASP A 263 -17.18 -4.31 -0.81
CA ASP A 263 -18.55 -4.73 -1.11
C ASP A 263 -19.44 -3.50 -1.41
N GLU A 264 -19.25 -2.38 -0.70
CA GLU A 264 -19.91 -1.10 -0.96
C GLU A 264 -19.47 -0.50 -2.31
N ILE A 265 -18.17 -0.51 -2.61
CA ILE A 265 -17.63 -0.02 -3.90
C ILE A 265 -18.13 -0.86 -5.08
N ASN A 266 -18.40 -2.14 -4.87
CA ASN A 266 -18.88 -3.09 -5.89
C ASN A 266 -18.03 -3.05 -7.18
N SER A 267 -16.73 -3.10 -7.02
CA SER A 267 -15.78 -2.99 -8.13
C SER A 267 -15.73 -4.26 -8.97
N PRO A 268 -15.80 -4.15 -10.32
CA PRO A 268 -15.70 -5.29 -11.22
C PRO A 268 -14.33 -5.99 -11.19
N ILE A 269 -13.30 -5.41 -10.57
CA ILE A 269 -11.97 -6.02 -10.44
C ILE A 269 -12.04 -7.39 -9.75
N LEU A 270 -12.99 -7.58 -8.82
CA LEU A 270 -13.16 -8.83 -8.09
C LEU A 270 -13.68 -9.98 -8.96
N SER A 271 -14.23 -9.68 -10.16
CA SER A 271 -14.66 -10.70 -11.12
C SER A 271 -13.48 -11.36 -11.86
N ILE A 272 -12.29 -10.80 -11.79
CA ILE A 272 -11.09 -11.36 -12.44
C ILE A 272 -10.62 -12.57 -11.66
N PRO A 273 -10.53 -13.78 -12.26
CA PRO A 273 -10.06 -14.98 -11.58
C PRO A 273 -8.67 -14.80 -10.95
N GLY A 274 -8.56 -15.07 -9.66
CA GLY A 274 -7.31 -14.93 -8.92
C GLY A 274 -7.12 -13.56 -8.24
N ILE A 275 -8.01 -12.59 -8.43
CA ILE A 275 -8.02 -11.35 -7.65
C ILE A 275 -8.99 -11.50 -6.48
N ASN A 276 -8.45 -11.42 -5.27
CA ASN A 276 -9.21 -11.41 -4.02
C ASN A 276 -9.39 -9.98 -3.49
N TYR A 277 -10.20 -9.82 -2.43
CA TYR A 277 -10.44 -8.54 -1.76
C TYR A 277 -9.15 -7.79 -1.42
N ARG A 278 -8.14 -8.47 -0.90
CA ARG A 278 -6.86 -7.86 -0.46
C ARG A 278 -6.11 -7.18 -1.60
N MET A 279 -5.95 -7.89 -2.72
CA MET A 279 -5.22 -7.37 -3.88
C MET A 279 -6.09 -6.38 -4.67
N GLY A 280 -7.38 -6.70 -4.86
CA GLY A 280 -8.34 -5.80 -5.50
C GLY A 280 -8.43 -4.46 -4.80
N ALA A 281 -8.63 -4.48 -3.48
CA ALA A 281 -8.69 -3.27 -2.67
C ALA A 281 -7.43 -2.42 -2.78
N MET A 282 -6.24 -3.02 -2.67
CA MET A 282 -4.99 -2.28 -2.78
C MET A 282 -4.81 -1.66 -4.18
N ILE A 283 -5.23 -2.35 -5.25
CA ILE A 283 -5.16 -1.82 -6.62
C ILE A 283 -6.13 -0.64 -6.77
N ILE A 284 -7.40 -0.80 -6.36
CA ILE A 284 -8.41 0.26 -6.43
C ILE A 284 -8.00 1.48 -5.60
N ALA A 285 -7.59 1.26 -4.35
CA ALA A 285 -7.19 2.31 -3.44
C ALA A 285 -5.97 3.13 -3.93
N GLU A 286 -4.98 2.45 -4.49
CA GLU A 286 -3.77 3.12 -4.98
C GLU A 286 -3.98 3.85 -6.31
N ILE A 287 -4.88 3.35 -7.17
CA ILE A 287 -5.25 4.02 -8.41
C ILE A 287 -6.21 5.19 -8.11
N GLY A 288 -7.16 4.98 -7.19
CA GLY A 288 -8.21 5.94 -6.88
C GLY A 288 -9.18 6.12 -8.04
N ASP A 289 -9.35 7.34 -8.53
CA ASP A 289 -10.21 7.61 -9.68
C ASP A 289 -9.52 7.22 -11.00
N PHE A 290 -10.09 6.23 -11.69
CA PHE A 290 -9.61 5.79 -13.02
C PHE A 290 -9.81 6.86 -14.11
N ASN A 291 -10.69 7.84 -13.88
CA ASN A 291 -10.92 8.93 -14.85
C ASN A 291 -9.76 9.92 -14.90
N ARG A 292 -8.92 9.96 -13.88
CA ARG A 292 -7.71 10.78 -13.87
C ARG A 292 -6.62 10.28 -14.83
N PHE A 293 -6.75 9.05 -15.33
CA PHE A 293 -5.80 8.47 -16.27
C PHE A 293 -6.40 8.38 -17.67
N ASP A 294 -5.72 8.96 -18.66
CA ASP A 294 -6.18 8.94 -20.06
C ASP A 294 -5.95 7.59 -20.75
N SER A 295 -5.05 6.76 -20.18
CA SER A 295 -4.73 5.44 -20.73
C SER A 295 -4.22 4.48 -19.64
N PRO A 296 -4.31 3.16 -19.85
CA PRO A 296 -3.73 2.17 -18.96
C PRO A 296 -2.21 2.27 -18.84
N ASP A 297 -1.52 2.81 -19.85
CA ASP A 297 -0.07 3.00 -19.82
C ASP A 297 0.33 4.10 -18.80
N LYS A 298 -0.54 5.09 -18.54
CA LYS A 298 -0.34 6.07 -17.46
C LYS A 298 -0.42 5.41 -16.08
N ILE A 299 -1.31 4.41 -15.89
CA ILE A 299 -1.39 3.62 -14.65
C ILE A 299 -0.11 2.78 -14.47
N LEU A 300 0.39 2.18 -15.55
CA LEU A 300 1.65 1.43 -15.51
C LEU A 300 2.84 2.32 -15.13
N ALA A 301 2.91 3.53 -15.68
CA ALA A 301 3.91 4.53 -15.30
C ALA A 301 3.78 4.92 -13.82
N TYR A 302 2.54 5.17 -13.35
CA TYR A 302 2.25 5.49 -11.96
C TYR A 302 2.60 4.34 -11.00
N ALA A 303 2.48 3.08 -11.43
CA ALA A 303 2.94 1.92 -10.69
C ALA A 303 4.48 1.69 -10.80
N GLY A 304 5.16 2.40 -11.68
CA GLY A 304 6.59 2.23 -11.93
C GLY A 304 6.92 0.95 -12.70
N PHE A 305 6.02 0.49 -13.58
CA PHE A 305 6.21 -0.64 -14.49
C PHE A 305 6.67 -0.21 -15.90
N SER A 306 6.94 1.06 -16.11
CA SER A 306 7.50 1.54 -17.39
C SER A 306 9.00 1.25 -17.46
N PRO A 307 9.50 0.72 -18.59
CA PRO A 307 10.93 0.62 -18.80
C PRO A 307 11.52 2.02 -19.00
N SER A 308 12.73 2.23 -18.51
CA SER A 308 13.51 3.42 -18.87
C SER A 308 13.87 3.33 -20.35
N THR A 309 13.51 4.36 -21.11
CA THR A 309 13.98 4.56 -22.49
C THR A 309 15.00 5.68 -22.48
N TYR A 310 16.19 5.39 -22.92
CA TYR A 310 17.20 6.40 -23.18
C TYR A 310 17.60 6.28 -24.65
N GLN A 311 17.14 7.22 -25.45
CA GLN A 311 17.50 7.34 -26.83
C GLN A 311 18.15 8.72 -27.02
N SER A 312 19.41 8.75 -27.42
CA SER A 312 20.14 9.97 -27.79
C SER A 312 20.84 9.74 -29.14
N GLY A 313 20.28 10.32 -30.18
CA GLY A 313 20.77 10.15 -31.54
C GLY A 313 20.72 8.70 -32.02
N GLN A 314 21.85 8.14 -32.43
CA GLN A 314 21.94 6.75 -32.88
C GLN A 314 22.24 5.73 -31.79
N GLN A 315 22.34 6.16 -30.52
CA GLN A 315 22.62 5.26 -29.40
C GLN A 315 21.31 4.82 -28.70
N ASP A 316 20.90 3.59 -28.96
CA ASP A 316 19.88 2.90 -28.13
C ASP A 316 20.58 2.28 -26.94
N SER A 317 20.06 2.61 -25.73
CA SER A 317 20.51 1.93 -24.51
C SER A 317 20.14 0.45 -24.56
N ALA A 318 21.13 -0.43 -24.66
CA ALA A 318 20.96 -1.88 -24.63
C ALA A 318 20.35 -2.42 -23.31
N TYR A 319 20.34 -1.62 -22.27
CA TYR A 319 19.90 -2.03 -20.92
C TYR A 319 18.77 -1.16 -20.40
N ALA A 320 17.52 -1.46 -20.84
CA ALA A 320 16.34 -0.89 -20.23
C ALA A 320 16.08 -1.55 -18.86
N HIS A 321 16.02 -0.76 -17.81
CA HIS A 321 15.59 -1.21 -16.49
C HIS A 321 14.23 -0.61 -16.13
N MET A 322 13.50 -1.29 -15.24
CA MET A 322 12.22 -0.77 -14.76
C MET A 322 12.47 0.45 -13.86
N GLU A 323 11.83 1.59 -14.16
CA GLU A 323 12.08 2.86 -13.45
C GLU A 323 11.75 2.79 -11.96
N LYS A 324 10.77 1.99 -11.55
CA LYS A 324 10.29 1.83 -10.17
C LYS A 324 9.89 3.15 -9.49
N ARG A 325 9.73 4.23 -10.23
CA ARG A 325 9.17 5.49 -9.77
C ARG A 325 7.65 5.35 -9.61
N GLY A 326 7.07 5.98 -8.59
CA GLY A 326 5.64 5.89 -8.32
C GLY A 326 5.26 4.94 -7.18
N SER A 327 3.99 4.52 -7.09
CA SER A 327 3.48 3.76 -5.94
C SER A 327 4.10 2.36 -5.83
N ARG A 328 4.88 2.14 -4.76
CA ARG A 328 5.40 0.81 -4.43
C ARG A 328 4.30 -0.19 -4.05
N TYR A 329 3.22 0.31 -3.47
CA TYR A 329 2.08 -0.51 -3.05
C TYR A 329 1.28 -0.99 -4.25
N LEU A 330 0.99 -0.11 -5.22
CA LEU A 330 0.35 -0.48 -6.48
C LEU A 330 1.20 -1.50 -7.25
N ARG A 331 2.51 -1.26 -7.34
CA ARG A 331 3.44 -2.20 -7.99
C ARG A 331 3.43 -3.57 -7.32
N TYR A 332 3.47 -3.61 -5.99
CA TYR A 332 3.38 -4.86 -5.23
C TYR A 332 2.04 -5.58 -5.49
N ALA A 333 0.92 -4.87 -5.42
CA ALA A 333 -0.39 -5.45 -5.61
C ALA A 333 -0.57 -6.00 -7.03
N LEU A 334 -0.23 -5.22 -8.06
CA LEU A 334 -0.32 -5.66 -9.46
C LEU A 334 0.57 -6.88 -9.74
N TYR A 335 1.80 -6.88 -9.23
CA TYR A 335 2.72 -7.99 -9.43
C TYR A 335 2.19 -9.29 -8.81
N ASN A 336 1.72 -9.24 -7.57
CA ASN A 336 1.21 -10.41 -6.88
C ASN A 336 -0.16 -10.86 -7.43
N ALA A 337 -1.09 -9.93 -7.69
CA ALA A 337 -2.36 -10.25 -8.34
C ALA A 337 -2.13 -10.97 -9.67
N THR A 338 -1.21 -10.47 -10.51
CA THR A 338 -0.90 -11.09 -11.80
C THR A 338 -0.44 -12.55 -11.67
N LYS A 339 0.32 -12.89 -10.65
CA LYS A 339 0.75 -14.28 -10.41
C LYS A 339 -0.45 -15.22 -10.20
N TYR A 340 -1.42 -14.78 -9.39
CA TYR A 340 -2.65 -15.55 -9.16
C TYR A 340 -3.53 -15.57 -10.40
N VAL A 341 -3.68 -14.45 -11.12
CA VAL A 341 -4.44 -14.40 -12.37
C VAL A 341 -3.83 -15.36 -13.41
N CYS A 342 -2.50 -15.39 -13.54
CA CYS A 342 -1.82 -16.36 -14.43
C CYS A 342 -2.00 -17.81 -13.99
N HIS A 343 -2.34 -18.07 -12.73
CA HIS A 343 -2.63 -19.42 -12.24
C HIS A 343 -4.09 -19.82 -12.50
N TRP A 344 -5.04 -18.92 -12.36
CA TRP A 344 -6.47 -19.21 -12.39
C TRP A 344 -7.17 -18.90 -13.71
N ASP A 345 -6.54 -18.10 -14.59
CA ASP A 345 -7.10 -17.74 -15.89
C ASP A 345 -6.26 -18.33 -17.03
N PRO A 346 -6.86 -19.19 -17.89
CA PRO A 346 -6.15 -19.86 -18.98
C PRO A 346 -5.52 -18.90 -20.00
N THR A 347 -6.17 -17.77 -20.27
CA THR A 347 -5.69 -16.75 -21.22
C THR A 347 -4.39 -16.10 -20.72
N PHE A 348 -4.32 -15.82 -19.41
CA PHE A 348 -3.13 -15.27 -18.78
C PHE A 348 -2.05 -16.34 -18.60
N ALA A 349 -2.43 -17.57 -18.28
CA ALA A 349 -1.51 -18.71 -18.21
C ALA A 349 -0.80 -18.94 -19.55
N ALA A 350 -1.57 -19.01 -20.65
CA ALA A 350 -1.03 -19.16 -22.00
C ALA A 350 -0.12 -17.98 -22.40
N TYR A 351 -0.52 -16.75 -22.05
CA TYR A 351 0.31 -15.57 -22.31
C TYR A 351 1.64 -15.61 -21.54
N LEU A 352 1.62 -16.00 -20.27
CA LEU A 352 2.84 -16.17 -19.47
C LEU A 352 3.75 -17.25 -20.07
N ALA A 353 3.19 -18.41 -20.44
CA ALA A 353 3.91 -19.51 -21.07
C ALA A 353 4.58 -19.05 -22.39
N LYS A 354 3.86 -18.33 -23.25
CA LYS A 354 4.40 -17.73 -24.47
C LYS A 354 5.62 -16.84 -24.16
N LYS A 355 5.52 -15.95 -23.16
CA LYS A 355 6.62 -15.05 -22.79
C LYS A 355 7.83 -15.79 -22.22
N ARG A 356 7.60 -16.92 -21.55
CA ARG A 356 8.67 -17.80 -21.07
C ARG A 356 9.34 -18.55 -22.23
N ALA A 357 8.57 -19.02 -23.20
CA ALA A 357 9.08 -19.67 -24.42
C ALA A 357 9.94 -18.71 -25.29
N GLU A 358 9.66 -17.38 -25.25
CA GLU A 358 10.50 -16.34 -25.85
C GLU A 358 11.86 -16.16 -25.12
N GLY A 359 12.22 -17.02 -24.16
CA GLY A 359 13.48 -16.96 -23.40
C GLY A 359 13.51 -15.91 -22.28
N LYS A 360 12.37 -15.25 -21.95
CA LYS A 360 12.34 -14.21 -20.93
C LYS A 360 12.42 -14.82 -19.52
N HIS A 361 13.22 -14.19 -18.65
CA HIS A 361 13.22 -14.53 -17.24
C HIS A 361 11.82 -14.40 -16.62
N TYR A 362 11.47 -15.24 -15.64
CA TYR A 362 10.13 -15.28 -15.03
C TYR A 362 9.58 -13.92 -14.61
N ASN A 363 10.39 -13.12 -13.90
CA ASN A 363 9.95 -11.80 -13.44
C ASN A 363 9.67 -10.83 -14.61
N VAL A 364 10.42 -10.94 -15.70
CA VAL A 364 10.18 -10.16 -16.93
C VAL A 364 8.89 -10.61 -17.60
N ALA A 365 8.66 -11.93 -17.70
CA ALA A 365 7.43 -12.49 -18.27
C ALA A 365 6.19 -12.07 -17.46
N ILE A 366 6.25 -12.13 -16.12
CA ILE A 366 5.19 -11.60 -15.24
C ILE A 366 4.98 -10.08 -15.47
N SER A 367 6.03 -9.28 -15.65
CA SER A 367 5.87 -7.84 -15.92
C SER A 367 5.13 -7.57 -17.24
N HIS A 368 5.29 -8.43 -18.25
CA HIS A 368 4.47 -8.37 -19.47
C HIS A 368 3.00 -8.73 -19.19
N ALA A 369 2.75 -9.74 -18.34
CA ALA A 369 1.40 -10.10 -17.93
C ALA A 369 0.73 -8.99 -17.09
N VAL A 370 1.49 -8.27 -16.24
CA VAL A 370 1.01 -7.07 -15.53
C VAL A 370 0.48 -6.02 -16.50
N LYS A 371 1.19 -5.75 -17.60
CA LYS A 371 0.71 -4.80 -18.63
C LYS A 371 -0.63 -5.22 -19.23
N LYS A 372 -0.81 -6.51 -19.49
CA LYS A 372 -2.09 -7.06 -19.97
C LYS A 372 -3.18 -6.92 -18.90
N LEU A 373 -2.88 -7.25 -17.64
CA LEU A 373 -3.84 -7.17 -16.53
C LEU A 373 -4.30 -5.72 -16.29
N VAL A 374 -3.39 -4.75 -16.29
CA VAL A 374 -3.75 -3.33 -16.09
C VAL A 374 -4.70 -2.84 -17.19
N ARG A 375 -4.53 -3.27 -18.44
CA ARG A 375 -5.45 -2.93 -19.53
C ARG A 375 -6.84 -3.52 -19.30
N VAL A 376 -6.92 -4.76 -18.82
CA VAL A 376 -8.19 -5.39 -18.46
C VAL A 376 -8.85 -4.64 -17.31
N ILE A 377 -8.13 -4.40 -16.21
CA ILE A 377 -8.66 -3.66 -15.05
C ILE A 377 -9.16 -2.28 -15.47
N TYR A 378 -8.36 -1.53 -16.25
CA TYR A 378 -8.74 -0.21 -16.74
C TYR A 378 -10.05 -0.25 -17.56
N HIS A 379 -10.20 -1.22 -18.45
CA HIS A 379 -11.40 -1.39 -19.24
C HIS A 379 -12.62 -1.70 -18.36
N LEU A 380 -12.50 -2.67 -17.46
CA LEU A 380 -13.60 -3.08 -16.58
C LEU A 380 -14.04 -1.92 -15.68
N GLU A 381 -13.11 -1.19 -15.08
CA GLU A 381 -13.44 -0.06 -14.20
C GLU A 381 -14.07 1.13 -14.94
N LYS A 382 -13.67 1.36 -16.20
CA LYS A 382 -14.25 2.41 -17.04
C LYS A 382 -15.66 2.05 -17.55
N THR A 383 -15.88 0.80 -17.90
CA THR A 383 -17.16 0.33 -18.47
C THR A 383 -18.12 -0.25 -17.45
N LYS A 384 -17.62 -0.50 -16.22
CA LYS A 384 -18.33 -1.21 -15.14
C LYS A 384 -18.82 -2.61 -15.53
N GLN A 385 -18.18 -3.23 -16.53
CA GLN A 385 -18.46 -4.57 -16.96
C GLN A 385 -17.73 -5.60 -16.10
N GLN A 386 -18.36 -6.78 -15.95
CA GLN A 386 -17.71 -7.92 -15.29
C GLN A 386 -16.73 -8.62 -16.25
N TYR A 387 -15.69 -9.23 -15.70
CA TYR A 387 -14.75 -10.01 -16.50
C TYR A 387 -15.40 -11.29 -17.00
N ILE A 388 -15.34 -11.50 -18.32
CA ILE A 388 -15.82 -12.72 -18.96
C ILE A 388 -14.59 -13.61 -19.24
N LYS A 389 -14.54 -14.75 -18.55
CA LYS A 389 -13.49 -15.73 -18.77
C LYS A 389 -13.67 -16.34 -20.18
N ALA A 390 -12.59 -16.34 -20.97
CA ALA A 390 -12.61 -17.06 -22.24
C ALA A 390 -12.83 -18.57 -21.99
N ALA A 391 -13.73 -19.15 -22.76
CA ALA A 391 -14.07 -20.57 -22.66
C ALA A 391 -12.89 -21.47 -23.06
#